data_7b831fe101155649c23d1c2e59578197
#
_entry.id   7b831fe101155649c23d1c2e59578197
#
_cell.length_a   1.000
_cell.length_b   1.000
_cell.length_c   1.000
_cell.angle_alpha   90.00
_cell.angle_beta   90.00
_cell.angle_gamma   90.00
#
_symmetry.space_group_name_H-M   'P 1'
#
loop_
_entity.id
_entity.type
_entity.pdbx_description
1 polymer ?
#
loop_
_entity_poly.entity_id
_entity_poly.type
_entity_poly.pdbx_seq_one_letter_code
_entity_poly.pdbx_strand_id
1 'polypeptide(L)'
;YEGLTAMECRKQLVADIDAAGNLVKVEPYAHNVGTCYRCHSTVEPLVSKQWFVDMKPLAKPALEAVRSGEIKFVPERFDKTYYNWMENIRDWCISRQLWWGHRIPAYYCDACGETVVSAEAPEKCPKCGAPMHQDEDVLDTWFSSGMWPFSTLGWPEETEALKYFYPTATLVTGYDIIFFWVARMIVFGK
;
A
#
# COMPACT_ATOMS: atom_id res chain seq x y z
N TYR A 1 -2.90 7.38 -31.18
CA TYR A 1 -2.27 8.33 -30.21
C TYR A 1 -1.20 7.65 -29.38
N GLU A 2 -0.95 6.37 -29.62
CA GLU A 2 0.09 5.63 -28.94
C GLU A 2 1.47 6.27 -29.16
N GLY A 3 2.27 6.40 -28.08
CA GLY A 3 3.59 7.02 -28.11
C GLY A 3 3.61 8.56 -28.01
N LEU A 4 2.46 9.21 -28.01
CA LEU A 4 2.38 10.66 -27.82
C LEU A 4 2.32 11.00 -26.31
N THR A 5 2.90 12.16 -25.95
CA THR A 5 2.63 12.73 -24.63
C THR A 5 1.16 13.15 -24.52
N ALA A 6 0.61 13.26 -23.31
CA ALA A 6 -0.78 13.67 -23.11
C ALA A 6 -1.10 15.03 -23.74
N MET A 7 -0.13 15.97 -23.75
CA MET A 7 -0.31 17.27 -24.39
C MET A 7 -0.31 17.20 -25.92
N GLU A 8 0.53 16.36 -26.51
CA GLU A 8 0.54 16.10 -27.95
C GLU A 8 -0.72 15.36 -28.38
N CYS A 9 -1.11 14.32 -27.63
CA CYS A 9 -2.36 13.59 -27.84
C CYS A 9 -3.57 14.53 -27.82
N ARG A 10 -3.65 15.44 -26.87
CA ARG A 10 -4.73 16.42 -26.77
C ARG A 10 -4.82 17.32 -27.99
N LYS A 11 -3.68 17.82 -28.48
CA LYS A 11 -3.63 18.64 -29.70
C LYS A 11 -4.11 17.86 -30.92
N GLN A 12 -3.62 16.63 -31.08
CA GLN A 12 -3.98 15.78 -32.21
C GLN A 12 -5.46 15.41 -32.16
N LEU A 13 -5.97 15.03 -30.98
CA LEU A 13 -7.37 14.68 -30.79
C LEU A 13 -8.31 15.83 -31.17
N VAL A 14 -7.99 17.05 -30.77
CA VAL A 14 -8.79 18.24 -31.12
C VAL A 14 -8.78 18.46 -32.63
N ALA A 15 -7.62 18.32 -33.29
CA ALA A 15 -7.52 18.45 -34.73
C ALA A 15 -8.30 17.36 -35.48
N ASP A 16 -8.27 16.12 -35.02
CA ASP A 16 -9.00 15.00 -35.63
C ASP A 16 -10.53 15.15 -35.46
N ILE A 17 -10.99 15.65 -34.31
CA ILE A 17 -12.42 15.94 -34.06
C ILE A 17 -12.90 17.09 -34.94
N ASP A 18 -12.06 18.12 -35.15
CA ASP A 18 -12.35 19.25 -36.03
C ASP A 18 -12.44 18.78 -37.49
N ALA A 19 -11.46 18.00 -37.94
CA ALA A 19 -11.45 17.42 -39.29
C ALA A 19 -12.66 16.51 -39.56
N ALA A 20 -13.15 15.84 -38.54
CA ALA A 20 -14.37 15.02 -38.61
C ALA A 20 -15.68 15.84 -38.57
N GLY A 21 -15.61 17.19 -38.41
CA GLY A 21 -16.77 18.07 -38.30
C GLY A 21 -17.56 17.94 -36.99
N ASN A 22 -16.95 17.34 -35.96
CA ASN A 22 -17.59 17.10 -34.67
C ASN A 22 -17.16 18.11 -33.59
N LEU A 23 -16.23 19.02 -33.89
CA LEU A 23 -15.80 20.04 -32.94
C LEU A 23 -16.81 21.19 -32.90
N VAL A 24 -17.45 21.37 -31.75
CA VAL A 24 -18.43 22.46 -31.57
C VAL A 24 -17.73 23.75 -31.15
N LYS A 25 -16.77 23.66 -30.19
CA LYS A 25 -16.14 24.83 -29.61
C LYS A 25 -14.91 24.45 -28.77
N VAL A 26 -13.92 25.33 -28.76
CA VAL A 26 -12.79 25.29 -27.81
C VAL A 26 -12.84 26.55 -26.95
N GLU A 27 -12.90 26.39 -25.65
CA GLU A 27 -12.92 27.51 -24.70
C GLU A 27 -11.77 27.41 -23.69
N PRO A 28 -11.15 28.54 -23.30
CA PRO A 28 -10.26 28.56 -22.16
C PRO A 28 -11.02 28.18 -20.88
N TYR A 29 -10.47 27.24 -20.13
CA TYR A 29 -11.04 26.81 -18.85
C TYR A 29 -9.96 26.72 -17.78
N ALA A 30 -10.13 27.47 -16.69
CA ALA A 30 -9.21 27.48 -15.57
C ALA A 30 -9.68 26.51 -14.48
N HIS A 31 -8.82 25.56 -14.10
CA HIS A 31 -9.09 24.63 -13.01
C HIS A 31 -7.76 24.23 -12.34
N ASN A 32 -7.87 23.70 -11.12
CA ASN A 32 -6.71 23.18 -10.41
C ASN A 32 -6.28 21.82 -10.97
N VAL A 33 -5.00 21.68 -11.29
CA VAL A 33 -4.40 20.45 -11.76
C VAL A 33 -3.39 19.96 -10.75
N GLY A 34 -3.52 18.70 -10.34
CA GLY A 34 -2.55 18.06 -9.46
C GLY A 34 -1.20 17.90 -10.16
N THR A 35 -0.13 18.26 -9.48
CA THR A 35 1.24 18.09 -9.99
C THR A 35 2.09 17.31 -9.00
N CYS A 36 3.08 16.58 -9.51
CA CYS A 36 4.06 15.90 -8.68
C CYS A 36 4.89 16.94 -7.92
N TYR A 37 4.98 16.81 -6.60
CA TYR A 37 5.74 17.75 -5.76
C TYR A 37 7.25 17.75 -6.02
N ARG A 38 7.78 16.70 -6.66
CA ARG A 38 9.21 16.58 -6.98
C ARG A 38 9.57 17.10 -8.36
N CYS A 39 8.87 16.65 -9.40
CA CYS A 39 9.20 16.96 -10.79
C CYS A 39 8.22 17.93 -11.47
N HIS A 40 7.16 18.33 -10.74
CA HIS A 40 6.11 19.24 -11.22
C HIS A 40 5.34 18.76 -12.46
N SER A 41 5.51 17.51 -12.87
CA SER A 41 4.71 16.92 -13.93
C SER A 41 3.25 16.84 -13.51
N THR A 42 2.35 17.05 -14.46
CA THR A 42 0.92 16.83 -14.25
C THR A 42 0.64 15.38 -13.86
N VAL A 43 -0.14 15.18 -12.80
CA VAL A 43 -0.58 13.86 -12.38
C VAL A 43 -1.72 13.41 -13.27
N GLU A 44 -1.51 12.32 -14.00
CA GLU A 44 -2.53 11.69 -14.85
C GLU A 44 -2.86 10.33 -14.24
N PRO A 45 -4.08 10.16 -13.68
CA PRO A 45 -4.47 8.90 -13.03
C PRO A 45 -4.48 7.74 -14.03
N LEU A 46 -3.70 6.70 -13.72
CA LEU A 46 -3.67 5.45 -14.49
C LEU A 46 -4.03 4.30 -13.56
N VAL A 47 -5.04 3.52 -13.96
CA VAL A 47 -5.44 2.31 -13.23
C VAL A 47 -4.44 1.20 -13.52
N SER A 48 -3.88 0.61 -12.47
CA SER A 48 -2.95 -0.52 -12.55
C SER A 48 -3.29 -1.58 -11.49
N LYS A 49 -2.81 -2.80 -11.71
CA LYS A 49 -2.92 -3.87 -10.71
C LYS A 49 -2.03 -3.51 -9.52
N GLN A 50 -2.58 -3.69 -8.31
CA GLN A 50 -1.89 -3.41 -7.06
C GLN A 50 -2.21 -4.50 -6.04
N TRP A 51 -1.32 -4.69 -5.08
CA TRP A 51 -1.55 -5.57 -3.94
C TRP A 51 -2.25 -4.81 -2.83
N PHE A 52 -3.33 -5.40 -2.31
CA PHE A 52 -4.11 -4.84 -1.20
C PHE A 52 -4.23 -5.85 -0.07
N VAL A 53 -4.25 -5.32 1.15
CA VAL A 53 -4.66 -6.05 2.35
C VAL A 53 -6.12 -5.68 2.62
N ASP A 54 -6.99 -6.70 2.76
CA ASP A 54 -8.35 -6.50 3.26
C ASP A 54 -8.29 -6.16 4.75
N MET A 55 -8.48 -4.89 5.05
CA MET A 55 -8.28 -4.35 6.39
C MET A 55 -9.47 -4.57 7.33
N LYS A 56 -10.69 -4.75 6.82
CA LYS A 56 -11.89 -4.84 7.66
C LYS A 56 -11.86 -5.99 8.67
N PRO A 57 -11.56 -7.24 8.27
CA PRO A 57 -11.47 -8.34 9.21
C PRO A 57 -10.35 -8.15 10.22
N LEU A 58 -9.22 -7.54 9.80
CA LEU A 58 -8.06 -7.30 10.66
C LEU A 58 -8.28 -6.14 11.66
N ALA A 59 -9.10 -5.17 11.30
CA ALA A 59 -9.42 -4.04 12.17
C ALA A 59 -10.29 -4.46 13.37
N LYS A 60 -11.09 -5.49 13.24
CA LYS A 60 -12.01 -5.94 14.31
C LYS A 60 -11.30 -6.33 15.61
N PRO A 61 -10.33 -7.26 15.63
CA PRO A 61 -9.58 -7.58 16.85
C PRO A 61 -8.75 -6.40 17.35
N ALA A 62 -8.22 -5.59 16.47
CA ALA A 62 -7.45 -4.41 16.84
C ALA A 62 -8.30 -3.33 17.55
N LEU A 63 -9.55 -3.13 17.12
CA LEU A 63 -10.53 -2.26 17.81
C LEU A 63 -10.89 -2.82 19.17
N GLU A 64 -11.13 -4.13 19.25
CA GLU A 64 -11.49 -4.77 20.52
C GLU A 64 -10.39 -4.68 21.57
N ALA A 65 -9.14 -4.79 21.18
CA ALA A 65 -8.00 -4.65 22.09
C ALA A 65 -7.96 -3.27 22.79
N VAL A 66 -8.37 -2.20 22.08
CA VAL A 66 -8.46 -0.86 22.68
C VAL A 66 -9.76 -0.69 23.48
N ARG A 67 -10.89 -1.20 23.00
CA ARG A 67 -12.19 -1.14 23.71
C ARG A 67 -12.18 -1.89 25.03
N SER A 68 -11.54 -3.04 25.08
CA SER A 68 -11.38 -3.83 26.30
C SER A 68 -10.40 -3.22 27.32
N GLY A 69 -9.61 -2.23 26.89
CA GLY A 69 -8.57 -1.63 27.70
C GLY A 69 -7.27 -2.44 27.79
N GLU A 70 -7.11 -3.47 26.97
CA GLU A 70 -5.85 -4.21 26.81
C GLU A 70 -4.76 -3.28 26.29
N ILE A 71 -5.09 -2.40 25.31
CA ILE A 71 -4.24 -1.33 24.82
C ILE A 71 -4.87 0.01 25.20
N LYS A 72 -4.07 0.91 25.75
CA LYS A 72 -4.53 2.23 26.20
C LYS A 72 -3.69 3.33 25.57
N PHE A 73 -4.34 4.39 25.12
CA PHE A 73 -3.66 5.61 24.71
C PHE A 73 -3.49 6.57 25.88
N VAL A 74 -2.33 7.17 25.99
CA VAL A 74 -2.05 8.21 26.99
C VAL A 74 -1.51 9.44 26.28
N PRO A 75 -2.23 10.58 26.32
CA PRO A 75 -3.54 10.77 26.98
C PRO A 75 -4.71 10.14 26.20
N GLU A 76 -5.75 9.78 26.91
CA GLU A 76 -6.94 9.05 26.42
C GLU A 76 -7.66 9.74 25.25
N ARG A 77 -7.53 11.07 25.13
CA ARG A 77 -8.12 11.83 24.00
C ARG A 77 -7.76 11.28 22.61
N PHE A 78 -6.64 10.56 22.49
CA PHE A 78 -6.20 9.97 21.22
C PHE A 78 -6.93 8.69 20.85
N ASP A 79 -7.70 8.09 21.76
CA ASP A 79 -8.58 6.97 21.46
C ASP A 79 -9.56 7.33 20.34
N LYS A 80 -10.09 8.56 20.36
CA LYS A 80 -11.01 9.04 19.32
C LYS A 80 -10.37 9.08 17.93
N THR A 81 -9.10 9.46 17.85
CA THR A 81 -8.34 9.47 16.59
C THR A 81 -8.17 8.05 16.07
N TYR A 82 -7.82 7.12 16.95
CA TYR A 82 -7.67 5.70 16.61
C TYR A 82 -8.99 5.08 16.15
N TYR A 83 -10.07 5.24 16.93
CA TYR A 83 -11.39 4.70 16.59
C TYR A 83 -11.91 5.24 15.26
N ASN A 84 -11.86 6.56 15.08
CA ASN A 84 -12.33 7.16 13.83
C ASN A 84 -11.59 6.59 12.59
N TRP A 85 -10.30 6.34 12.71
CA TRP A 85 -9.51 5.74 11.64
C TRP A 85 -9.88 4.27 11.43
N MET A 86 -9.88 3.47 12.48
CA MET A 86 -10.06 2.01 12.40
C MET A 86 -11.49 1.60 12.03
N GLU A 87 -12.51 2.34 12.48
CA GLU A 87 -13.90 2.07 12.13
C GLU A 87 -14.22 2.40 10.67
N ASN A 88 -13.50 3.36 10.08
CA ASN A 88 -13.65 3.76 8.69
C ASN A 88 -12.52 3.25 7.80
N ILE A 89 -11.79 2.24 8.25
CA ILE A 89 -10.61 1.77 7.53
C ILE A 89 -10.96 1.23 6.16
N ARG A 90 -10.13 1.56 5.18
CA ARG A 90 -10.19 1.05 3.81
C ARG A 90 -9.06 0.07 3.57
N ASP A 91 -9.21 -0.75 2.55
CA ASP A 91 -8.17 -1.68 2.13
C ASP A 91 -6.86 -0.94 1.88
N TRP A 92 -5.80 -1.54 2.37
CA TRP A 92 -4.47 -0.93 2.32
C TRP A 92 -3.71 -1.41 1.10
N CYS A 93 -3.46 -0.51 0.15
CA CYS A 93 -2.54 -0.77 -0.94
C CYS A 93 -1.12 -0.87 -0.38
N ILE A 94 -0.50 -2.04 -0.51
CA ILE A 94 0.83 -2.35 0.03
C ILE A 94 1.94 -2.35 -1.01
N SER A 95 1.61 -2.30 -2.29
CA SER A 95 2.60 -2.24 -3.38
C SER A 95 3.05 -0.82 -3.69
N ARG A 96 4.34 -0.65 -3.97
CA ARG A 96 4.97 0.60 -4.36
C ARG A 96 5.91 0.38 -5.54
N GLN A 97 5.86 1.26 -6.52
CA GLN A 97 6.71 1.27 -7.72
C GLN A 97 7.99 2.05 -7.41
N LEU A 98 8.82 1.50 -6.52
CA LEU A 98 10.09 2.11 -6.08
C LEU A 98 11.26 1.25 -6.50
N TRP A 99 12.39 1.89 -6.83
CA TRP A 99 13.62 1.20 -7.18
C TRP A 99 14.23 0.43 -6.01
N TRP A 100 14.10 0.95 -4.78
CA TRP A 100 14.68 0.35 -3.58
C TRP A 100 13.60 0.02 -2.55
N GLY A 101 13.68 -1.17 -1.99
CA GLY A 101 12.77 -1.66 -0.96
C GLY A 101 12.77 -3.18 -0.89
N HIS A 102 11.98 -3.74 0.01
CA HIS A 102 11.75 -5.17 0.10
C HIS A 102 10.67 -5.58 -0.91
N ARG A 103 11.06 -6.37 -1.87
CA ARG A 103 10.21 -6.81 -2.98
C ARG A 103 9.05 -7.66 -2.46
N ILE A 104 7.90 -7.51 -3.11
CA ILE A 104 6.73 -8.34 -2.84
C ILE A 104 7.07 -9.79 -3.17
N PRO A 105 6.83 -10.74 -2.23
CA PRO A 105 7.19 -12.14 -2.40
C PRO A 105 6.13 -12.89 -3.23
N ALA A 106 5.77 -12.34 -4.37
CA ALA A 106 4.85 -12.90 -5.34
C ALA A 106 5.57 -13.19 -6.65
N TYR A 107 5.23 -14.30 -7.29
CA TYR A 107 5.87 -14.79 -8.51
C TYR A 107 4.81 -15.13 -9.54
N TYR A 108 5.03 -14.73 -10.77
CA TYR A 108 4.08 -14.89 -11.88
C TYR A 108 4.62 -15.82 -12.93
N CYS A 109 3.74 -16.65 -13.48
CA CYS A 109 4.04 -17.54 -14.60
C CYS A 109 3.40 -16.98 -15.88
N ASP A 110 4.20 -16.54 -16.83
CA ASP A 110 3.71 -16.01 -18.10
C ASP A 110 3.05 -17.09 -18.98
N ALA A 111 3.44 -18.36 -18.80
CA ALA A 111 2.93 -19.45 -19.61
C ALA A 111 1.49 -19.88 -19.26
N CYS A 112 1.07 -19.76 -17.99
CA CYS A 112 -0.25 -20.23 -17.55
C CYS A 112 -1.02 -19.27 -16.66
N GLY A 113 -0.45 -18.09 -16.34
CA GLY A 113 -1.07 -17.07 -15.51
C GLY A 113 -1.12 -17.41 -14.02
N GLU A 114 -0.43 -18.46 -13.57
CA GLU A 114 -0.37 -18.84 -12.15
C GLU A 114 0.40 -17.82 -11.35
N THR A 115 -0.09 -17.52 -10.13
CA THR A 115 0.58 -16.65 -9.17
C THR A 115 0.90 -17.43 -7.90
N VAL A 116 2.16 -17.38 -7.47
CA VAL A 116 2.64 -18.04 -6.25
C VAL A 116 3.15 -16.99 -5.28
N VAL A 117 2.69 -17.02 -4.04
CA VAL A 117 3.24 -16.20 -2.96
C VAL A 117 4.10 -17.08 -2.08
N SER A 118 5.40 -16.78 -1.97
CA SER A 118 6.36 -17.58 -1.23
C SER A 118 7.52 -16.73 -0.73
N ALA A 119 8.03 -17.05 0.46
CA ALA A 119 9.24 -16.42 1.01
C ALA A 119 10.49 -16.74 0.17
N GLU A 120 10.52 -17.93 -0.42
CA GLU A 120 11.59 -18.37 -1.29
C GLU A 120 11.12 -18.40 -2.75
N ALA A 121 12.00 -18.00 -3.67
CA ALA A 121 11.69 -18.01 -5.08
C ALA A 121 11.43 -19.45 -5.56
N PRO A 122 10.27 -19.74 -6.15
CA PRO A 122 10.00 -21.05 -6.72
C PRO A 122 10.91 -21.29 -7.93
N GLU A 123 11.54 -22.46 -8.00
CA GLU A 123 12.39 -22.83 -9.15
C GLU A 123 11.59 -22.88 -10.45
N LYS A 124 10.34 -23.36 -10.38
CA LYS A 124 9.42 -23.53 -11.51
C LYS A 124 7.97 -23.33 -11.06
N CYS A 125 7.15 -22.99 -12.02
CA CYS A 125 5.69 -22.93 -11.81
C CYS A 125 5.14 -24.30 -11.38
N PRO A 126 4.44 -24.37 -10.23
CA PRO A 126 3.90 -25.65 -9.74
C PRO A 126 2.81 -26.22 -10.64
N LYS A 127 2.20 -25.40 -11.51
CA LYS A 127 1.11 -25.82 -12.40
C LYS A 127 1.59 -26.30 -13.76
N CYS A 128 2.58 -25.67 -14.36
CA CYS A 128 3.02 -25.99 -15.74
C CYS A 128 4.52 -26.24 -15.90
N GLY A 129 5.32 -26.05 -14.84
CA GLY A 129 6.78 -26.27 -14.87
C GLY A 129 7.58 -25.17 -15.58
N ALA A 130 6.95 -24.10 -16.08
CA ALA A 130 7.64 -22.98 -16.74
C ALA A 130 8.39 -22.10 -15.72
N PRO A 131 9.34 -21.27 -16.16
CA PRO A 131 9.97 -20.26 -15.32
C PRO A 131 8.95 -19.26 -14.77
N MET A 132 9.27 -18.70 -13.60
CA MET A 132 8.47 -17.64 -12.98
C MET A 132 9.35 -16.40 -12.77
N HIS A 133 8.73 -15.22 -12.76
CA HIS A 133 9.38 -13.96 -12.42
C HIS A 133 8.74 -13.35 -11.17
N GLN A 134 9.55 -12.72 -10.33
CA GLN A 134 9.07 -12.05 -9.12
C GLN A 134 8.43 -10.71 -9.47
N ASP A 135 7.42 -10.31 -8.70
CA ASP A 135 6.84 -8.98 -8.75
C ASP A 135 7.92 -7.89 -8.69
N GLU A 136 7.81 -6.88 -9.53
CA GLU A 136 8.78 -5.77 -9.58
C GLU A 136 8.55 -4.74 -8.47
N ASP A 137 7.34 -4.68 -7.94
CA ASP A 137 6.97 -3.77 -6.87
C ASP A 137 7.61 -4.15 -5.53
N VAL A 138 7.71 -3.16 -4.66
CA VAL A 138 8.17 -3.34 -3.28
C VAL A 138 7.03 -3.08 -2.31
N LEU A 139 7.15 -3.61 -1.09
CA LEU A 139 6.17 -3.38 -0.03
C LEU A 139 6.25 -1.93 0.48
N ASP A 140 5.10 -1.40 0.87
CA ASP A 140 5.00 -0.14 1.59
C ASP A 140 5.91 -0.14 2.83
N THR A 141 6.61 0.95 3.08
CA THR A 141 7.48 1.14 4.26
C THR A 141 6.75 0.85 5.56
N TRP A 142 5.47 1.22 5.64
CA TRP A 142 4.65 0.95 6.83
C TRP A 142 4.39 -0.53 7.08
N PHE A 143 4.59 -1.40 6.11
CA PHE A 143 4.46 -2.83 6.29
C PHE A 143 5.55 -3.37 7.24
N SER A 144 6.82 -3.12 6.92
CA SER A 144 7.92 -3.50 7.82
C SER A 144 7.91 -2.71 9.13
N SER A 145 7.56 -1.41 9.09
CA SER A 145 7.46 -0.58 10.30
C SER A 145 6.39 -1.09 11.27
N GLY A 146 5.29 -1.65 10.76
CA GLY A 146 4.24 -2.25 11.59
C GLY A 146 4.68 -3.54 12.31
N MET A 147 5.69 -4.24 11.79
CA MET A 147 6.24 -5.46 12.39
C MET A 147 7.35 -5.17 13.42
N TRP A 148 7.77 -3.92 13.59
CA TRP A 148 8.88 -3.52 14.47
C TRP A 148 8.86 -4.18 15.85
N PRO A 149 7.73 -4.22 16.60
CA PRO A 149 7.73 -4.70 17.98
C PRO A 149 8.18 -6.15 18.17
N PHE A 150 8.09 -6.97 17.13
CA PHE A 150 8.43 -8.39 17.19
C PHE A 150 9.50 -8.79 16.16
N SER A 151 9.55 -8.19 14.98
CA SER A 151 10.54 -8.57 13.96
C SER A 151 11.98 -8.28 14.39
N THR A 152 12.21 -7.20 15.13
CA THR A 152 13.53 -6.84 15.67
C THR A 152 13.98 -7.75 16.81
N LEU A 153 13.08 -8.52 17.38
CA LEU A 153 13.34 -9.48 18.45
C LEU A 153 13.53 -10.92 17.92
N GLY A 154 13.53 -11.09 16.60
CA GLY A 154 13.85 -12.35 15.94
C GLY A 154 12.64 -13.12 15.39
N TRP A 155 11.42 -12.58 15.49
CA TRP A 155 10.26 -13.24 14.84
C TRP A 155 10.54 -13.49 13.33
N PRO A 156 10.17 -14.66 12.77
CA PRO A 156 9.25 -15.67 13.28
C PRO A 156 9.85 -16.72 14.23
N GLU A 157 11.12 -16.63 14.58
CA GLU A 157 11.74 -17.53 15.52
C GLU A 157 11.37 -17.19 16.97
N GLU A 158 11.17 -18.21 17.80
CA GLU A 158 10.87 -18.02 19.23
C GLU A 158 12.14 -17.75 20.04
N THR A 159 12.76 -16.59 19.84
CA THR A 159 13.98 -16.20 20.56
C THR A 159 13.68 -15.87 22.03
N GLU A 160 14.72 -15.94 22.88
CA GLU A 160 14.62 -15.49 24.28
C GLU A 160 14.26 -14.00 24.38
N ALA A 161 14.77 -13.17 23.46
CA ALA A 161 14.44 -11.76 23.41
C ALA A 161 12.97 -11.53 23.10
N LEU A 162 12.41 -12.26 22.12
CA LEU A 162 10.98 -12.17 21.79
C LEU A 162 10.11 -12.58 22.96
N LYS A 163 10.41 -13.69 23.62
CA LYS A 163 9.65 -14.18 24.79
C LYS A 163 9.68 -13.22 25.97
N TYR A 164 10.77 -12.49 26.14
CA TYR A 164 10.94 -11.58 27.28
C TYR A 164 10.35 -10.19 27.01
N PHE A 165 10.58 -9.61 25.82
CA PHE A 165 10.23 -8.23 25.54
C PHE A 165 8.90 -8.03 24.79
N TYR A 166 8.34 -9.09 24.21
CA TYR A 166 7.05 -9.02 23.53
C TYR A 166 5.97 -9.79 24.33
N PRO A 167 4.74 -9.26 24.48
CA PRO A 167 4.26 -7.98 23.96
C PRO A 167 4.90 -6.77 24.64
N THR A 168 5.14 -5.72 23.87
CA THR A 168 5.77 -4.48 24.32
C THR A 168 4.89 -3.75 25.35
N ALA A 169 5.45 -3.38 26.49
CA ALA A 169 4.71 -2.74 27.57
C ALA A 169 4.31 -1.29 27.27
N THR A 170 5.17 -0.54 26.57
CA THR A 170 4.93 0.88 26.28
C THR A 170 5.55 1.27 24.95
N LEU A 171 4.78 2.02 24.13
CA LEU A 171 5.24 2.67 22.91
C LEU A 171 5.10 4.18 23.06
N VAL A 172 6.15 4.92 22.76
CA VAL A 172 6.15 6.40 22.73
C VAL A 172 6.37 6.85 21.30
N THR A 173 5.46 7.67 20.76
CA THR A 173 5.52 8.14 19.38
C THR A 173 4.81 9.49 19.21
N GLY A 174 5.00 10.14 18.07
CA GLY A 174 4.21 11.30 17.68
C GLY A 174 2.73 10.94 17.44
N TYR A 175 1.84 11.84 17.79
CA TYR A 175 0.40 11.63 17.62
C TYR A 175 -0.02 11.59 16.13
N ASP A 176 0.75 12.20 15.27
CA ASP A 176 0.54 12.30 13.82
C ASP A 176 0.69 10.96 13.09
N ILE A 177 1.37 9.97 13.69
CA ILE A 177 1.54 8.64 13.10
C ILE A 177 0.74 7.53 13.81
N ILE A 178 -0.25 7.89 14.63
CA ILE A 178 -1.15 6.91 15.28
C ILE A 178 -1.84 6.04 14.22
N PHE A 179 -2.38 6.63 13.17
CA PHE A 179 -3.13 5.91 12.14
C PHE A 179 -2.21 5.23 11.10
N PHE A 180 -0.98 5.69 10.91
CA PHE A 180 -0.05 5.05 9.99
C PHE A 180 0.76 3.94 10.66
N TRP A 181 1.31 4.20 11.83
CA TRP A 181 2.23 3.29 12.49
C TRP A 181 1.59 2.50 13.63
N VAL A 182 1.02 3.19 14.62
CA VAL A 182 0.47 2.51 15.81
C VAL A 182 -0.68 1.57 15.44
N ALA A 183 -1.61 2.04 14.61
CA ALA A 183 -2.73 1.22 14.15
C ALA A 183 -2.25 -0.06 13.44
N ARG A 184 -1.21 0.05 12.58
CA ARG A 184 -0.64 -1.13 11.90
C ARG A 184 0.09 -2.06 12.84
N MET A 185 0.85 -1.54 13.81
CA MET A 185 1.47 -2.39 14.82
C MET A 185 0.42 -3.19 15.63
N ILE A 186 -0.70 -2.56 15.99
CA ILE A 186 -1.79 -3.25 16.68
C ILE A 186 -2.40 -4.33 15.78
N VAL A 187 -2.64 -4.01 14.50
CA VAL A 187 -3.17 -4.98 13.52
C VAL A 187 -2.24 -6.18 13.34
N PHE A 188 -0.94 -5.96 13.23
CA PHE A 188 0.03 -7.06 13.08
C PHE A 188 0.22 -7.88 14.36
N GLY A 189 -0.04 -7.29 15.53
CA GLY A 189 0.10 -7.96 16.81
C GLY A 189 -1.16 -8.74 17.25
N LYS A 190 -2.28 -8.59 16.53
CA LYS A 190 -3.57 -9.24 16.80
C LYS A 190 -3.98 -10.21 15.73
#